data_336ce8543877d37fd8ad0d94fc32212b
#
_entry.id   336ce8543877d37fd8ad0d94fc32212b
#
_cell.length_a   1.000
_cell.length_b   1.000
_cell.length_c   1.000
_cell.angle_alpha   90.00
_cell.angle_beta   90.00
_cell.angle_gamma   90.00
#
_symmetry.space_group_name_H-M   'P 1'
#
loop_
_entity.id
_entity.type
_entity.pdbx_description
1 polymer ?
#
loop_
_entity_poly.entity_id
_entity_poly.type
_entity_poly.pdbx_seq_one_letter_code
_entity_poly.pdbx_strand_id
1 'polypeptide(L)'
;MKNPAASIQVAGVFGNLPGETSMSATFTHSRRTFLKVATTAGGGLMIGGFVPVDTSAQTSGAPALSERAARVEGFEPNVWVKINADDSVRIMLTMIEMGQGVMTSMPMLVAEELDFDWTKIKTEWAPADPRYGNPNFGGQHLTAGSNSVRGMWKLMREAGATARLMLVTAAAQGWGVPASACTTDKGEVIHQASGRRIRYGALVERAAALPVPPVPPLKDPKEFKVLGRAIPRLDVPEKVNGTAVFGIDVKLPNLLTARVVRCPVFGGKVASFNSDAAKAVPGVRNVVQISGGIPVVAGNYWGASKGGERVEGKRDEGA
;
A
#
# COMPACT_ATOMS: atom_id res chain seq x y z
N MET A 1 14.14 35.82 -19.81
CA MET A 1 15.16 34.78 -19.66
C MET A 1 14.46 33.51 -19.20
N LYS A 2 14.38 32.52 -20.08
CA LYS A 2 13.69 31.24 -19.81
C LYS A 2 14.71 30.27 -19.25
N ASN A 3 14.43 29.72 -18.07
CA ASN A 3 15.25 28.70 -17.42
C ASN A 3 14.83 27.31 -17.98
N PRO A 4 15.73 26.48 -18.49
CA PRO A 4 15.37 25.16 -18.97
C PRO A 4 15.26 24.18 -17.78
N ALA A 5 14.15 23.44 -17.75
CA ALA A 5 13.92 22.35 -16.83
C ALA A 5 14.93 21.21 -17.09
N ALA A 6 15.71 20.86 -16.06
CA ALA A 6 16.60 19.71 -16.09
C ALA A 6 15.77 18.42 -15.94
N SER A 7 15.74 17.61 -16.99
CA SER A 7 15.20 16.25 -16.97
C SER A 7 16.28 15.31 -16.41
N ILE A 8 16.00 14.67 -15.26
CA ILE A 8 16.82 13.57 -14.74
C ILE A 8 16.29 12.27 -15.37
N GLN A 9 17.06 11.69 -16.29
CA GLN A 9 16.82 10.35 -16.78
C GLN A 9 17.42 9.34 -15.77
N VAL A 10 16.57 8.53 -15.17
CA VAL A 10 16.99 7.33 -14.44
C VAL A 10 16.91 6.17 -15.41
N ALA A 11 18.06 5.73 -15.91
CA ALA A 11 18.16 4.51 -16.74
C ALA A 11 17.99 3.29 -15.84
N GLY A 12 16.86 2.61 -15.96
CA GLY A 12 16.66 1.27 -15.41
C GLY A 12 17.38 0.25 -16.28
N VAL A 13 18.29 -0.54 -15.68
CA VAL A 13 19.00 -1.64 -16.34
C VAL A 13 18.04 -2.82 -16.47
N PHE A 14 17.36 -2.91 -17.61
CA PHE A 14 16.86 -4.17 -18.17
C PHE A 14 17.40 -4.29 -19.58
N GLY A 15 17.87 -5.49 -19.92
CA GLY A 15 18.62 -5.77 -21.13
C GLY A 15 17.85 -5.39 -22.40
N ASN A 16 18.58 -4.85 -23.37
CA ASN A 16 18.09 -4.46 -24.68
C ASN A 16 17.45 -5.64 -25.42
N LEU A 17 16.18 -5.50 -25.72
CA LEU A 17 15.52 -6.17 -26.85
C LEU A 17 15.24 -5.12 -27.93
N PRO A 18 15.50 -5.40 -29.21
CA PRO A 18 15.34 -4.41 -30.27
C PRO A 18 13.85 -4.25 -30.64
N GLY A 19 13.32 -3.03 -30.51
CA GLY A 19 12.01 -2.69 -31.09
C GLY A 19 11.07 -1.81 -30.26
N GLU A 20 11.46 -1.21 -29.14
CA GLU A 20 10.54 -0.37 -28.37
C GLU A 20 10.68 1.12 -28.67
N THR A 21 9.61 1.67 -29.26
CA THR A 21 9.37 3.10 -29.36
C THR A 21 8.95 3.67 -28.00
N SER A 22 9.73 4.61 -27.50
CA SER A 22 9.45 5.36 -26.27
C SER A 22 8.13 6.14 -26.41
N MET A 23 7.08 5.70 -25.71
CA MET A 23 5.85 6.47 -25.52
C MET A 23 5.90 7.18 -24.17
N SER A 24 6.05 8.49 -24.21
CA SER A 24 5.85 9.38 -23.07
C SER A 24 4.36 9.60 -22.86
N ALA A 25 3.78 8.98 -21.85
CA ALA A 25 2.39 9.19 -21.44
C ALA A 25 2.32 10.34 -20.43
N THR A 26 1.78 11.49 -20.86
CA THR A 26 1.49 12.63 -19.97
C THR A 26 0.11 12.42 -19.35
N PHE A 27 0.08 12.10 -18.06
CA PHE A 27 -1.16 11.91 -17.31
C PHE A 27 -1.71 13.25 -16.82
N THR A 28 -2.75 13.76 -17.47
CA THR A 28 -3.55 14.89 -16.98
C THR A 28 -4.67 14.36 -16.09
N HIS A 29 -4.50 14.46 -14.78
CA HIS A 29 -5.52 14.05 -13.84
C HIS A 29 -6.62 15.09 -13.73
N SER A 30 -7.79 14.78 -14.26
CA SER A 30 -9.00 15.53 -13.96
C SER A 30 -9.51 15.15 -12.58
N ARG A 31 -9.72 16.13 -11.70
CA ARG A 31 -10.22 15.96 -10.33
C ARG A 31 -11.60 15.28 -10.22
N ARG A 32 -12.27 15.03 -11.34
CA ARG A 32 -13.62 14.47 -11.41
C ARG A 32 -13.71 12.94 -11.43
N THR A 33 -12.58 12.24 -11.54
CA THR A 33 -12.60 10.77 -11.75
C THR A 33 -12.33 9.98 -10.46
N PHE A 34 -12.50 10.60 -9.28
CA PHE A 34 -11.77 10.14 -8.09
C PHE A 34 -12.43 9.03 -7.27
N LEU A 35 -13.72 8.74 -7.39
CA LEU A 35 -14.34 7.74 -6.51
C LEU A 35 -15.51 7.00 -7.18
N LYS A 36 -15.44 5.68 -7.25
CA LYS A 36 -16.56 4.76 -7.53
C LYS A 36 -16.66 3.72 -6.41
N VAL A 37 -17.85 3.24 -6.19
CA VAL A 37 -18.18 2.23 -5.17
C VAL A 37 -18.33 0.87 -5.82
N ALA A 38 -17.81 -0.16 -5.16
CA ALA A 38 -18.03 -1.55 -5.54
C ALA A 38 -18.49 -2.38 -4.34
N THR A 39 -19.44 -3.27 -4.56
CA THR A 39 -19.76 -4.35 -3.64
C THR A 39 -18.85 -5.53 -3.90
N THR A 40 -18.37 -6.17 -2.86
CA THR A 40 -17.61 -7.43 -2.97
C THR A 40 -18.52 -8.61 -2.71
N ALA A 41 -18.18 -9.77 -3.26
CA ALA A 41 -18.91 -11.03 -3.08
C ALA A 41 -19.08 -11.49 -1.61
N GLY A 42 -18.59 -10.74 -0.64
CA GLY A 42 -18.75 -10.96 0.80
C GLY A 42 -19.58 -9.89 1.50
N GLY A 43 -20.40 -9.11 0.79
CA GLY A 43 -21.31 -8.12 1.37
C GLY A 43 -20.62 -6.91 2.03
N GLY A 44 -19.47 -6.46 1.52
CA GLY A 44 -18.77 -5.28 2.00
C GLY A 44 -18.89 -4.07 1.07
N LEU A 45 -18.93 -2.86 1.63
CA LEU A 45 -18.78 -1.62 0.88
C LEU A 45 -17.30 -1.31 0.68
N MET A 46 -16.88 -1.18 -0.58
CA MET A 46 -15.55 -0.71 -0.95
C MET A 46 -15.64 0.66 -1.61
N ILE A 47 -14.88 1.62 -1.10
CA ILE A 47 -14.84 2.99 -1.63
C ILE A 47 -13.45 3.24 -2.20
N GLY A 48 -13.40 3.58 -3.48
CA GLY A 48 -12.14 3.77 -4.14
C GLY A 48 -12.20 4.76 -5.31
N GLY A 49 -11.04 5.14 -5.80
CA GLY A 49 -10.89 5.96 -7.00
C GLY A 49 -10.74 5.12 -8.25
N PHE A 50 -11.29 5.58 -9.35
CA PHE A 50 -11.15 4.96 -10.67
C PHE A 50 -10.09 5.69 -11.50
N VAL A 51 -9.06 4.96 -11.92
CA VAL A 51 -8.14 5.40 -12.97
C VAL A 51 -8.45 4.54 -14.19
N PRO A 52 -8.90 5.11 -15.32
CA PRO A 52 -9.04 4.33 -16.54
C PRO A 52 -7.63 3.85 -16.97
N VAL A 53 -7.45 2.55 -17.02
CA VAL A 53 -6.25 1.92 -17.58
C VAL A 53 -6.57 1.60 -19.03
N ASP A 54 -5.75 2.13 -19.93
CA ASP A 54 -5.84 1.79 -21.35
C ASP A 54 -5.33 0.35 -21.53
N THR A 55 -6.22 -0.57 -21.90
CA THR A 55 -5.98 -2.02 -21.95
C THR A 55 -5.21 -2.46 -23.20
N SER A 56 -4.58 -1.55 -23.94
CA SER A 56 -3.84 -1.87 -25.16
C SER A 56 -2.42 -2.41 -24.96
N ALA A 57 -1.90 -2.44 -23.73
CA ALA A 57 -0.61 -3.05 -23.43
C ALA A 57 -0.78 -4.52 -23.01
N GLN A 58 -0.78 -5.41 -23.98
CA GLN A 58 -0.64 -6.84 -23.75
C GLN A 58 0.77 -7.14 -23.24
N THR A 59 0.90 -7.50 -21.98
CA THR A 59 2.11 -8.11 -21.43
C THR A 59 1.88 -9.60 -21.25
N SER A 60 2.64 -10.36 -22.00
CA SER A 60 2.75 -11.81 -21.88
C SER A 60 3.41 -12.20 -20.57
N GLY A 61 2.74 -13.03 -19.75
CA GLY A 61 3.38 -13.92 -18.81
C GLY A 61 3.27 -13.65 -17.32
N ALA A 62 2.03 -13.56 -16.79
CA ALA A 62 1.78 -13.88 -15.38
C ALA A 62 0.35 -14.40 -15.18
N PRO A 63 0.11 -15.72 -15.21
CA PRO A 63 -1.26 -16.26 -15.22
C PRO A 63 -1.99 -16.25 -13.86
N ALA A 64 -1.33 -15.93 -12.75
CA ALA A 64 -1.91 -16.11 -11.41
C ALA A 64 -2.70 -14.94 -10.84
N LEU A 65 -2.56 -13.71 -11.36
CA LEU A 65 -3.25 -12.52 -10.87
C LEU A 65 -4.46 -12.12 -11.74
N SER A 66 -4.48 -12.55 -13.00
CA SER A 66 -5.56 -12.24 -13.95
C SER A 66 -6.87 -12.99 -13.69
N GLU A 67 -6.80 -14.22 -13.18
CA GLU A 67 -8.01 -15.02 -12.92
C GLU A 67 -8.85 -14.52 -11.73
N ARG A 68 -8.26 -13.84 -10.76
CA ARG A 68 -9.00 -13.22 -9.65
C ARG A 68 -9.60 -11.87 -10.01
N ALA A 69 -9.00 -11.16 -10.96
CA ALA A 69 -9.48 -9.87 -11.46
C ALA A 69 -10.60 -10.05 -12.52
N ALA A 70 -10.61 -11.16 -13.24
CA ALA A 70 -11.55 -11.43 -14.34
C ALA A 70 -13.02 -11.68 -13.92
N ARG A 71 -13.33 -11.70 -12.61
CA ARG A 71 -14.71 -11.87 -12.11
C ARG A 71 -15.46 -10.57 -11.80
N VAL A 72 -14.85 -9.43 -12.05
CA VAL A 72 -15.52 -8.13 -11.92
C VAL A 72 -15.38 -7.40 -13.24
N GLU A 73 -16.36 -7.55 -14.11
CA GLU A 73 -16.41 -6.88 -15.40
C GLU A 73 -16.17 -5.37 -15.25
N GLY A 74 -15.02 -4.90 -15.73
CA GLY A 74 -14.77 -3.49 -16.03
C GLY A 74 -14.52 -2.55 -14.85
N PHE A 75 -14.28 -3.03 -13.63
CA PHE A 75 -14.08 -2.16 -12.47
C PHE A 75 -12.90 -2.60 -11.60
N GLU A 76 -11.82 -1.79 -11.59
CA GLU A 76 -10.69 -1.93 -10.67
C GLU A 76 -10.68 -0.74 -9.71
N PRO A 77 -11.24 -0.86 -8.49
CA PRO A 77 -11.27 0.24 -7.54
C PRO A 77 -9.91 0.48 -6.91
N ASN A 78 -9.53 1.75 -6.80
CA ASN A 78 -8.52 2.18 -5.87
C ASN A 78 -9.20 2.31 -4.50
N VAL A 79 -9.03 1.32 -3.62
CA VAL A 79 -9.84 1.16 -2.41
C VAL A 79 -9.02 1.41 -1.16
N TRP A 80 -9.34 2.48 -0.44
CA TRP A 80 -8.70 2.83 0.82
C TRP A 80 -9.42 2.27 2.04
N VAL A 81 -10.74 2.10 1.92
CA VAL A 81 -11.62 1.71 3.03
C VAL A 81 -12.54 0.60 2.60
N LYS A 82 -12.56 -0.48 3.33
CA LYS A 82 -13.53 -1.57 3.19
C LYS A 82 -14.35 -1.69 4.45
N ILE A 83 -15.68 -1.59 4.31
CA ILE A 83 -16.65 -1.80 5.37
C ILE A 83 -17.43 -3.07 5.03
N ASN A 84 -17.42 -4.05 5.93
CA ASN A 84 -18.10 -5.32 5.72
C ASN A 84 -19.44 -5.35 6.45
N ALA A 85 -20.30 -6.30 6.06
CA ALA A 85 -21.61 -6.49 6.66
C ALA A 85 -21.55 -6.90 8.16
N ASP A 86 -20.41 -7.42 8.61
CA ASP A 86 -20.12 -7.77 10.00
C ASP A 86 -19.62 -6.59 10.85
N ASP A 87 -19.74 -5.35 10.33
CA ASP A 87 -19.22 -4.11 10.92
C ASP A 87 -17.69 -4.06 11.04
N SER A 88 -16.95 -4.96 10.43
CA SER A 88 -15.48 -4.81 10.39
C SER A 88 -15.08 -3.76 9.35
N VAL A 89 -14.11 -2.91 9.71
CA VAL A 89 -13.53 -1.90 8.83
C VAL A 89 -12.06 -2.22 8.61
N ARG A 90 -11.65 -2.30 7.34
CA ARG A 90 -10.27 -2.45 6.93
C ARG A 90 -9.81 -1.21 6.20
N ILE A 91 -8.63 -0.74 6.53
CA ILE A 91 -8.01 0.43 5.91
C ILE A 91 -6.73 -0.02 5.22
N MET A 92 -6.63 0.30 3.93
CA MET A 92 -5.48 -0.06 3.10
C MET A 92 -4.32 0.89 3.39
N LEU A 93 -3.16 0.32 3.73
CA LEU A 93 -1.91 1.05 3.97
C LEU A 93 -1.03 0.99 2.73
N THR A 94 -0.57 2.14 2.26
CA THR A 94 0.28 2.25 1.07
C THR A 94 1.70 2.68 1.39
N MET A 95 1.92 3.17 2.61
CA MET A 95 3.22 3.62 3.11
C MET A 95 3.78 2.59 4.08
N ILE A 96 5.04 2.21 3.85
CA ILE A 96 5.71 1.17 4.64
C ILE A 96 5.98 1.65 6.06
N GLU A 97 5.67 0.82 7.05
CA GLU A 97 6.03 1.02 8.45
C GLU A 97 7.51 0.66 8.66
N MET A 98 8.31 1.61 9.09
CA MET A 98 9.74 1.47 9.39
C MET A 98 10.08 1.88 10.83
N GLY A 99 9.05 1.98 11.68
CA GLY A 99 9.16 2.47 13.06
C GLY A 99 8.57 3.87 13.26
N GLN A 100 8.21 4.59 12.18
CA GLN A 100 7.71 5.96 12.23
C GLN A 100 6.22 6.08 12.60
N GLY A 101 5.49 4.96 12.75
CA GLY A 101 4.10 4.95 13.23
C GLY A 101 3.04 5.16 12.17
N VAL A 102 3.38 5.01 10.90
CA VAL A 102 2.44 5.21 9.78
C VAL A 102 1.30 4.20 9.79
N MET A 103 1.56 2.98 10.28
CA MET A 103 0.55 1.93 10.45
C MET A 103 -0.58 2.33 11.42
N THR A 104 -0.33 3.34 12.24
CA THR A 104 -1.32 3.93 13.16
C THR A 104 -1.84 5.27 12.64
N SER A 105 -0.94 6.17 12.25
CA SER A 105 -1.30 7.54 11.91
C SER A 105 -2.11 7.69 10.63
N MET A 106 -1.90 6.83 9.62
CA MET A 106 -2.73 6.87 8.41
C MET A 106 -4.17 6.39 8.64
N PRO A 107 -4.42 5.26 9.30
CA PRO A 107 -5.78 4.86 9.64
C PRO A 107 -6.54 5.85 10.51
N MET A 108 -5.84 6.61 11.36
CA MET A 108 -6.47 7.67 12.16
C MET A 108 -7.17 8.72 11.28
N LEU A 109 -6.62 9.05 10.11
CA LEU A 109 -7.21 10.01 9.18
C LEU A 109 -8.57 9.54 8.65
N VAL A 110 -8.66 8.26 8.32
CA VAL A 110 -9.91 7.63 7.87
C VAL A 110 -10.90 7.48 9.02
N ALA A 111 -10.43 6.97 10.16
CA ALA A 111 -11.27 6.73 11.34
C ALA A 111 -11.93 8.00 11.85
N GLU A 112 -11.20 9.12 11.86
CA GLU A 112 -11.72 10.42 12.22
C GLU A 112 -12.92 10.80 11.36
N GLU A 113 -12.74 10.77 10.05
CA GLU A 113 -13.79 11.18 9.12
C GLU A 113 -14.95 10.19 9.03
N LEU A 114 -14.67 8.91 9.25
CA LEU A 114 -15.68 7.85 9.22
C LEU A 114 -16.52 7.79 10.50
N ASP A 115 -16.13 8.47 11.57
CA ASP A 115 -16.71 8.30 12.91
C ASP A 115 -16.78 6.84 13.36
N PHE A 116 -15.70 6.09 13.11
CA PHE A 116 -15.66 4.68 13.43
C PHE A 116 -14.92 4.42 14.75
N ASP A 117 -15.31 3.36 15.44
CA ASP A 117 -14.64 2.93 16.67
C ASP A 117 -13.20 2.52 16.37
N TRP A 118 -12.24 3.31 16.86
CA TRP A 118 -10.82 3.09 16.65
C TRP A 118 -10.37 1.68 17.06
N THR A 119 -10.96 1.12 18.10
CA THR A 119 -10.55 -0.20 18.63
C THR A 119 -10.92 -1.35 17.71
N LYS A 120 -11.79 -1.13 16.74
CA LYS A 120 -12.26 -2.14 15.76
C LYS A 120 -11.64 -2.00 14.38
N ILE A 121 -10.78 -1.01 14.17
CA ILE A 121 -10.09 -0.80 12.89
C ILE A 121 -9.06 -1.89 12.69
N LYS A 122 -9.05 -2.43 11.46
CA LYS A 122 -8.01 -3.34 10.96
C LYS A 122 -7.29 -2.68 9.80
N THR A 123 -6.01 -2.93 9.70
CA THR A 123 -5.17 -2.45 8.61
C THR A 123 -4.76 -3.60 7.70
N GLU A 124 -4.59 -3.32 6.43
CA GLU A 124 -4.11 -4.25 5.43
C GLU A 124 -3.13 -3.53 4.50
N TRP A 125 -2.05 -4.19 4.11
CA TRP A 125 -1.10 -3.61 3.18
C TRP A 125 -1.67 -3.61 1.76
N ALA A 126 -1.64 -2.45 1.11
CA ALA A 126 -2.01 -2.33 -0.28
C ALA A 126 -1.03 -3.13 -1.16
N PRO A 127 -1.52 -3.77 -2.22
CA PRO A 127 -0.63 -4.41 -3.19
C PRO A 127 0.24 -3.37 -3.90
N ALA A 128 1.34 -3.83 -4.50
CA ALA A 128 2.21 -3.00 -5.33
C ALA A 128 1.51 -2.66 -6.67
N ASP A 129 0.56 -1.73 -6.61
CA ASP A 129 -0.27 -1.30 -7.73
C ASP A 129 -0.23 0.23 -7.84
N PRO A 130 -0.02 0.83 -9.02
CA PRO A 130 0.05 2.28 -9.22
C PRO A 130 -1.13 3.06 -8.64
N ARG A 131 -2.30 2.44 -8.51
CA ARG A 131 -3.50 3.04 -7.92
C ARG A 131 -3.32 3.46 -6.46
N TYR A 132 -2.40 2.81 -5.74
CA TYR A 132 -2.06 3.10 -4.35
C TYR A 132 -0.82 3.99 -4.22
N GLY A 133 -0.31 4.52 -5.32
CA GLY A 133 0.87 5.37 -5.34
C GLY A 133 0.67 6.69 -4.61
N ASN A 134 1.76 7.26 -4.11
CA ASN A 134 1.76 8.55 -3.44
C ASN A 134 1.61 9.69 -4.47
N PRO A 135 0.54 10.50 -4.42
CA PRO A 135 0.31 11.57 -5.40
C PRO A 135 1.43 12.63 -5.39
N ASN A 136 2.10 12.84 -4.25
CA ASN A 136 3.20 13.81 -4.16
C ASN A 136 4.51 13.31 -4.78
N PHE A 137 4.58 12.04 -5.14
CA PHE A 137 5.70 11.42 -5.85
C PHE A 137 5.28 10.90 -7.24
N GLY A 138 4.34 11.56 -7.89
CA GLY A 138 3.88 11.17 -9.23
C GLY A 138 3.20 9.81 -9.29
N GLY A 139 2.60 9.34 -8.20
CA GLY A 139 1.95 8.03 -8.13
C GLY A 139 2.89 6.85 -7.84
N GLN A 140 4.13 7.11 -7.48
CA GLN A 140 5.06 6.04 -7.08
C GLN A 140 4.78 5.53 -5.66
N HIS A 141 5.03 4.24 -5.44
CA HIS A 141 5.07 3.65 -4.10
C HIS A 141 6.37 4.04 -3.42
N LEU A 142 6.38 5.18 -2.75
CA LEU A 142 7.57 5.71 -2.11
C LEU A 142 7.25 6.19 -0.70
N THR A 143 7.96 5.63 0.28
CA THR A 143 7.94 6.08 1.67
C THR A 143 9.21 6.84 1.97
N ALA A 144 9.18 8.16 1.81
CA ALA A 144 10.33 9.03 1.96
C ALA A 144 9.91 10.49 2.26
N GLY A 145 10.87 11.35 2.60
CA GLY A 145 10.69 12.79 2.69
C GLY A 145 9.65 13.25 3.73
N SER A 146 9.39 12.48 4.77
CA SER A 146 8.35 12.73 5.78
C SER A 146 6.97 13.00 5.17
N ASN A 147 6.67 12.30 4.06
CA ASN A 147 5.51 12.60 3.22
C ASN A 147 4.33 11.62 3.39
N SER A 148 4.45 10.58 4.21
CA SER A 148 3.40 9.58 4.37
C SER A 148 2.07 10.21 4.83
N VAL A 149 2.02 10.79 6.02
CA VAL A 149 0.80 11.42 6.53
C VAL A 149 0.49 12.70 5.78
N ARG A 150 1.50 13.56 5.55
CA ARG A 150 1.31 14.85 4.86
C ARG A 150 0.80 14.69 3.44
N GLY A 151 1.35 13.75 2.70
CA GLY A 151 0.98 13.51 1.30
C GLY A 151 -0.38 12.85 1.14
N MET A 152 -0.75 12.01 2.11
CA MET A 152 -2.01 11.28 2.09
C MET A 152 -3.11 11.92 2.95
N TRP A 153 -2.82 13.06 3.62
CA TRP A 153 -3.72 13.73 4.54
C TRP A 153 -5.11 13.96 3.98
N LYS A 154 -5.17 14.62 2.83
CA LYS A 154 -6.44 14.95 2.19
C LYS A 154 -7.14 13.70 1.65
N LEU A 155 -6.39 12.84 0.96
CA LEU A 155 -6.91 11.63 0.32
C LEU A 155 -7.57 10.68 1.32
N MET A 156 -6.88 10.39 2.42
CA MET A 156 -7.39 9.46 3.44
C MET A 156 -8.59 10.04 4.20
N ARG A 157 -8.58 11.34 4.47
CA ARG A 157 -9.74 12.02 5.05
C ARG A 157 -10.94 12.00 4.11
N GLU A 158 -10.73 12.34 2.83
CA GLU A 158 -11.80 12.27 1.81
C GLU A 158 -12.37 10.86 1.67
N ALA A 159 -11.54 9.82 1.74
CA ALA A 159 -12.00 8.44 1.70
C ALA A 159 -12.93 8.09 2.89
N GLY A 160 -12.56 8.49 4.10
CA GLY A 160 -13.40 8.31 5.29
C GLY A 160 -14.69 9.11 5.24
N ALA A 161 -14.60 10.39 4.85
CA ALA A 161 -15.76 11.28 4.75
C ALA A 161 -16.75 10.85 3.66
N THR A 162 -16.25 10.37 2.52
CA THR A 162 -17.10 9.80 1.46
C THR A 162 -17.87 8.60 1.96
N ALA A 163 -17.18 7.65 2.63
CA ALA A 163 -17.83 6.48 3.21
C ALA A 163 -18.94 6.89 4.19
N ARG A 164 -18.65 7.79 5.10
CA ARG A 164 -19.63 8.32 6.07
C ARG A 164 -20.82 8.94 5.37
N LEU A 165 -20.60 9.82 4.39
CA LEU A 165 -21.71 10.50 3.69
C LEU A 165 -22.61 9.51 2.95
N MET A 166 -22.05 8.48 2.32
CA MET A 166 -22.83 7.46 1.64
C MET A 166 -23.66 6.61 2.61
N LEU A 167 -23.08 6.24 3.76
CA LEU A 167 -23.78 5.49 4.81
C LEU A 167 -24.92 6.32 5.42
N VAL A 168 -24.68 7.61 5.71
CA VAL A 168 -25.70 8.55 6.18
C VAL A 168 -26.83 8.69 5.16
N THR A 169 -26.49 8.84 3.88
CA THR A 169 -27.48 8.94 2.81
C THR A 169 -28.32 7.67 2.69
N ALA A 170 -27.70 6.49 2.76
CA ALA A 170 -28.40 5.20 2.72
C ALA A 170 -29.37 5.02 3.89
N ALA A 171 -28.97 5.41 5.09
CA ALA A 171 -29.80 5.38 6.29
C ALA A 171 -30.98 6.36 6.19
N ALA A 172 -30.69 7.60 5.79
CA ALA A 172 -31.69 8.67 5.66
C ALA A 172 -32.76 8.31 4.63
N GLN A 173 -32.39 7.80 3.46
CA GLN A 173 -33.31 7.28 2.45
C GLN A 173 -34.18 6.13 3.00
N GLY A 174 -33.56 5.16 3.70
CA GLY A 174 -34.29 4.05 4.32
C GLY A 174 -35.26 4.48 5.42
N TRP A 175 -35.05 5.63 6.02
CA TRP A 175 -35.92 6.20 7.06
C TRP A 175 -36.91 7.25 6.56
N GLY A 176 -36.78 7.70 5.30
CA GLY A 176 -37.60 8.75 4.73
C GLY A 176 -37.34 10.12 5.38
N VAL A 177 -36.10 10.41 5.77
CA VAL A 177 -35.70 11.65 6.43
C VAL A 177 -34.55 12.34 5.65
N PRO A 178 -34.36 13.67 5.83
CA PRO A 178 -33.21 14.33 5.23
C PRO A 178 -31.88 13.84 5.86
N ALA A 179 -30.84 13.71 5.08
CA ALA A 179 -29.52 13.30 5.57
C ALA A 179 -28.96 14.24 6.65
N SER A 180 -29.31 15.53 6.58
CA SER A 180 -28.95 16.54 7.60
C SER A 180 -29.56 16.31 8.99
N ALA A 181 -30.60 15.49 9.09
CA ALA A 181 -31.20 15.10 10.38
C ALA A 181 -30.48 13.88 11.01
N CYS A 182 -29.47 13.35 10.34
CA CYS A 182 -28.71 12.20 10.79
C CYS A 182 -27.29 12.61 11.18
N THR A 183 -26.78 11.97 12.22
CA THR A 183 -25.37 12.07 12.69
C THR A 183 -24.74 10.70 12.71
N THR A 184 -23.44 10.66 13.00
CA THR A 184 -22.69 9.40 13.12
C THR A 184 -21.95 9.34 14.44
N ASP A 185 -21.85 8.14 15.00
CA ASP A 185 -20.99 7.86 16.14
C ASP A 185 -20.60 6.38 16.19
N LYS A 186 -19.33 6.08 16.38
CA LYS A 186 -18.75 4.73 16.59
C LYS A 186 -19.23 3.65 15.61
N GLY A 187 -19.43 4.01 14.34
CA GLY A 187 -19.86 3.08 13.30
C GLY A 187 -21.38 2.89 13.20
N GLU A 188 -22.14 3.82 13.72
CA GLU A 188 -23.59 3.88 13.58
C GLU A 188 -24.04 5.20 12.94
N VAL A 189 -25.13 5.14 12.19
CA VAL A 189 -25.91 6.32 11.79
C VAL A 189 -27.07 6.48 12.76
N ILE A 190 -27.30 7.72 13.21
CA ILE A 190 -28.29 8.06 14.24
C ILE A 190 -29.21 9.15 13.70
N HIS A 191 -30.51 8.91 13.68
CA HIS A 191 -31.50 9.97 13.44
C HIS A 191 -31.87 10.65 14.77
N GLN A 192 -31.44 11.89 14.95
CA GLN A 192 -31.50 12.60 16.22
C GLN A 192 -32.93 12.72 16.77
N ALA A 193 -33.89 13.07 15.91
CA ALA A 193 -35.27 13.34 16.37
C ALA A 193 -36.02 12.09 16.85
N SER A 194 -35.75 10.92 16.27
CA SER A 194 -36.44 9.67 16.65
C SER A 194 -35.57 8.70 17.46
N GLY A 195 -34.30 8.98 17.66
CA GLY A 195 -33.36 8.08 18.32
C GLY A 195 -33.07 6.79 17.57
N ARG A 196 -33.56 6.61 16.32
CA ARG A 196 -33.25 5.43 15.49
C ARG A 196 -31.78 5.36 15.21
N ARG A 197 -31.25 4.13 15.29
CA ARG A 197 -29.84 3.81 15.03
C ARG A 197 -29.72 2.64 14.06
N ILE A 198 -28.70 2.67 13.23
CA ILE A 198 -28.37 1.56 12.34
C ILE A 198 -26.85 1.47 12.18
N ARG A 199 -26.30 0.26 12.28
CA ARG A 199 -24.86 0.01 12.13
C ARG A 199 -24.44 0.10 10.66
N TYR A 200 -23.19 0.45 10.44
CA TYR A 200 -22.62 0.61 9.11
C TYR A 200 -22.70 -0.66 8.27
N GLY A 201 -22.43 -1.82 8.86
CA GLY A 201 -22.52 -3.11 8.17
C GLY A 201 -23.91 -3.40 7.59
N ALA A 202 -24.97 -3.00 8.27
CA ALA A 202 -26.34 -3.16 7.79
C ALA A 202 -26.71 -2.20 6.64
N LEU A 203 -25.86 -1.22 6.35
CA LEU A 203 -26.08 -0.22 5.28
C LEU A 203 -25.25 -0.49 4.02
N VAL A 204 -24.30 -1.42 4.09
CA VAL A 204 -23.29 -1.64 3.06
C VAL A 204 -23.89 -1.79 1.66
N GLU A 205 -24.87 -2.68 1.47
CA GLU A 205 -25.50 -2.92 0.17
C GLU A 205 -26.22 -1.66 -0.37
N ARG A 206 -26.95 -0.97 0.50
CA ARG A 206 -27.66 0.27 0.11
C ARG A 206 -26.70 1.39 -0.22
N ALA A 207 -25.66 1.57 0.59
CA ALA A 207 -24.64 2.57 0.36
C ALA A 207 -23.87 2.32 -0.95
N ALA A 208 -23.57 1.05 -1.26
CA ALA A 208 -22.89 0.67 -2.48
C ALA A 208 -23.68 0.98 -3.76
N ALA A 209 -25.01 1.02 -3.69
CA ALA A 209 -25.88 1.37 -4.80
C ALA A 209 -25.95 2.90 -5.05
N LEU A 210 -25.43 3.73 -4.16
CA LEU A 210 -25.47 5.19 -4.30
C LEU A 210 -24.33 5.71 -5.19
N PRO A 211 -24.56 6.85 -5.88
CA PRO A 211 -23.48 7.52 -6.58
C PRO A 211 -22.47 8.08 -5.57
N VAL A 212 -21.19 7.97 -5.93
CA VAL A 212 -20.12 8.50 -5.08
C VAL A 212 -20.12 10.04 -5.14
N PRO A 213 -20.18 10.74 -3.99
CA PRO A 213 -20.17 12.19 -3.95
C PRO A 213 -18.83 12.74 -4.45
N PRO A 214 -18.84 13.81 -5.29
CA PRO A 214 -17.61 14.34 -5.89
C PRO A 214 -16.69 15.01 -4.87
N VAL A 215 -17.27 15.62 -3.82
CA VAL A 215 -16.52 16.29 -2.76
C VAL A 215 -17.28 16.06 -1.44
N PRO A 216 -16.79 15.16 -0.57
CA PRO A 216 -17.39 14.97 0.74
C PRO A 216 -17.00 16.12 1.68
N PRO A 217 -17.91 16.58 2.57
CA PRO A 217 -17.55 17.54 3.59
C PRO A 217 -16.62 16.88 4.62
N LEU A 218 -15.47 17.52 4.85
CA LEU A 218 -14.53 17.11 5.90
C LEU A 218 -14.90 17.77 7.22
N LYS A 219 -14.59 17.09 8.33
CA LYS A 219 -14.75 17.65 9.67
C LYS A 219 -13.84 18.85 9.90
N ASP A 220 -14.33 19.81 10.69
CA ASP A 220 -13.45 20.85 11.24
C ASP A 220 -12.46 20.21 12.22
N PRO A 221 -11.19 20.63 12.23
CA PRO A 221 -10.21 20.14 13.21
C PRO A 221 -10.64 20.28 14.67
N LYS A 222 -11.51 21.23 14.99
CA LYS A 222 -12.08 21.41 16.33
C LYS A 222 -13.00 20.25 16.76
N GLU A 223 -13.52 19.51 15.81
CA GLU A 223 -14.41 18.35 16.03
C GLU A 223 -13.67 17.02 16.11
N PHE A 224 -12.34 17.02 16.00
CA PHE A 224 -11.54 15.80 16.00
C PHE A 224 -11.60 15.05 17.32
N LYS A 225 -11.95 13.77 17.23
CA LYS A 225 -12.05 12.84 18.35
C LYS A 225 -10.87 11.87 18.41
N VAL A 226 -10.26 11.56 17.28
CA VAL A 226 -9.16 10.59 17.10
C VAL A 226 -7.85 11.32 16.81
N LEU A 227 -7.86 12.24 15.85
CA LEU A 227 -6.67 13.01 15.48
C LEU A 227 -6.27 13.96 16.62
N GLY A 228 -4.96 14.06 16.86
CA GLY A 228 -4.42 14.87 17.95
C GLY A 228 -4.54 14.23 19.34
N ARG A 229 -5.03 12.99 19.44
CA ARG A 229 -5.10 12.23 20.69
C ARG A 229 -3.92 11.27 20.82
N ALA A 230 -3.51 11.01 22.06
CA ALA A 230 -2.53 9.98 22.39
C ALA A 230 -3.22 8.60 22.28
N ILE A 231 -3.04 7.96 21.14
CA ILE A 231 -3.59 6.63 20.85
C ILE A 231 -2.46 5.62 20.80
N PRO A 232 -2.60 4.43 21.45
CA PRO A 232 -1.64 3.35 21.35
C PRO A 232 -1.42 2.92 19.89
N ARG A 233 -0.18 2.66 19.52
CA ARG A 233 0.15 2.18 18.18
C ARG A 233 -0.44 0.80 17.94
N LEU A 234 -0.96 0.57 16.75
CA LEU A 234 -1.56 -0.70 16.34
C LEU A 234 -0.53 -1.84 16.24
N ASP A 235 0.72 -1.50 15.91
CA ASP A 235 1.82 -2.45 15.66
C ASP A 235 2.65 -2.79 16.91
N VAL A 236 2.44 -2.14 18.05
CA VAL A 236 3.21 -2.40 19.27
C VAL A 236 2.96 -3.80 19.85
N PRO A 237 1.71 -4.31 19.96
CA PRO A 237 1.48 -5.63 20.54
C PRO A 237 2.31 -6.74 19.86
N GLU A 238 2.34 -6.78 18.53
CA GLU A 238 3.08 -7.79 17.79
C GLU A 238 4.60 -7.63 17.95
N LYS A 239 5.09 -6.40 18.07
CA LYS A 239 6.52 -6.12 18.24
C LYS A 239 7.03 -6.49 19.63
N VAL A 240 6.22 -6.30 20.67
CA VAL A 240 6.65 -6.58 22.06
C VAL A 240 6.45 -8.03 22.47
N ASN A 241 5.55 -8.77 21.83
CA ASN A 241 5.34 -10.20 22.09
C ASN A 241 6.12 -11.13 21.15
N GLY A 242 6.85 -10.55 20.16
CA GLY A 242 7.69 -11.31 19.23
C GLY A 242 6.94 -11.97 18.08
N THR A 243 5.67 -11.62 17.85
CA THR A 243 4.89 -12.16 16.72
C THR A 243 4.97 -11.32 15.44
N ALA A 244 5.56 -10.13 15.50
CA ALA A 244 5.78 -9.30 14.31
C ALA A 244 6.69 -10.04 13.32
N VAL A 245 6.29 -10.05 12.05
CA VAL A 245 7.04 -10.69 10.97
C VAL A 245 7.73 -9.62 10.13
N PHE A 246 9.06 -9.68 10.06
CA PHE A 246 9.89 -8.81 9.24
C PHE A 246 10.40 -9.56 8.01
N GLY A 247 10.99 -8.84 7.05
CA GLY A 247 11.49 -9.47 5.82
C GLY A 247 12.51 -10.59 6.05
N ILE A 248 13.31 -10.49 7.13
CA ILE A 248 14.26 -11.54 7.51
C ILE A 248 13.60 -12.79 8.08
N ASP A 249 12.36 -12.68 8.58
CA ASP A 249 11.62 -13.77 9.20
C ASP A 249 10.77 -14.56 8.21
N VAL A 250 10.70 -14.09 6.96
CA VAL A 250 9.93 -14.77 5.91
C VAL A 250 10.50 -16.16 5.65
N LYS A 251 9.66 -17.18 5.79
CA LYS A 251 9.99 -18.59 5.56
C LYS A 251 9.11 -19.15 4.47
N LEU A 252 9.74 -19.67 3.42
CA LEU A 252 9.07 -20.39 2.34
C LEU A 252 9.67 -21.80 2.24
N PRO A 253 8.90 -22.79 1.75
CA PRO A 253 9.45 -24.10 1.49
C PRO A 253 10.69 -24.01 0.55
N ASN A 254 11.77 -24.67 0.94
CA ASN A 254 13.04 -24.68 0.18
C ASN A 254 13.71 -23.31 -0.02
N LEU A 255 13.35 -22.30 0.77
CA LEU A 255 14.00 -20.99 0.72
C LEU A 255 15.49 -21.13 1.05
N LEU A 256 16.33 -20.58 0.16
CA LEU A 256 17.76 -20.42 0.40
C LEU A 256 18.07 -18.97 0.76
N THR A 257 19.10 -18.80 1.57
CA THR A 257 19.58 -17.48 1.98
C THR A 257 20.88 -17.16 1.21
N ALA A 258 20.94 -15.96 0.64
CA ALA A 258 22.17 -15.49 -0.02
C ALA A 258 22.74 -14.28 0.74
N ARG A 259 24.03 -14.33 1.07
CA ARG A 259 24.81 -13.17 1.52
C ARG A 259 25.70 -12.70 0.38
N VAL A 260 25.57 -11.44 -0.01
CA VAL A 260 26.37 -10.84 -1.07
C VAL A 260 27.64 -10.23 -0.49
N VAL A 261 28.79 -10.72 -0.92
CA VAL A 261 30.10 -10.11 -0.65
C VAL A 261 30.35 -9.03 -1.71
N ARG A 262 30.35 -7.77 -1.29
CA ARG A 262 30.48 -6.62 -2.19
C ARG A 262 31.89 -6.03 -2.15
N CYS A 263 32.24 -5.26 -3.17
CA CYS A 263 33.37 -4.36 -3.09
C CYS A 263 33.07 -3.27 -2.03
N PRO A 264 34.06 -2.89 -1.20
CA PRO A 264 33.87 -1.82 -0.20
C PRO A 264 33.72 -0.43 -0.83
N VAL A 265 34.16 -0.26 -2.08
CA VAL A 265 34.09 0.99 -2.81
C VAL A 265 32.89 1.02 -3.73
N PHE A 266 32.16 2.14 -3.78
CA PHE A 266 31.05 2.33 -4.70
C PHE A 266 31.52 2.26 -6.16
N GLY A 267 30.76 1.50 -6.99
CA GLY A 267 31.10 1.29 -8.39
C GLY A 267 32.14 0.21 -8.60
N GLY A 268 32.77 -0.29 -7.55
CA GLY A 268 33.76 -1.37 -7.65
C GLY A 268 33.15 -2.66 -8.14
N LYS A 269 33.95 -3.42 -8.89
CA LYS A 269 33.57 -4.68 -9.55
C LYS A 269 34.39 -5.86 -9.03
N VAL A 270 33.89 -7.06 -9.28
CA VAL A 270 34.64 -8.30 -9.06
C VAL A 270 35.56 -8.54 -10.25
N ALA A 271 36.89 -8.47 -10.03
CA ALA A 271 37.87 -8.79 -11.06
C ALA A 271 38.07 -10.33 -11.20
N SER A 272 38.21 -11.00 -10.06
CA SER A 272 38.27 -12.46 -9.98
C SER A 272 37.95 -12.92 -8.56
N PHE A 273 37.56 -14.19 -8.41
CA PHE A 273 37.36 -14.77 -7.09
C PHE A 273 37.61 -16.27 -7.08
N ASN A 274 37.98 -16.79 -5.90
CA ASN A 274 38.01 -18.20 -5.60
C ASN A 274 36.89 -18.52 -4.59
N SER A 275 36.14 -19.55 -4.91
CA SER A 275 34.98 -19.99 -4.11
C SER A 275 35.21 -21.30 -3.34
N ASP A 276 36.35 -21.95 -3.48
CA ASP A 276 36.55 -23.31 -2.96
C ASP A 276 36.44 -23.37 -1.44
N ALA A 277 37.11 -22.45 -0.74
CA ALA A 277 37.02 -22.34 0.72
C ALA A 277 35.62 -22.00 1.20
N ALA A 278 34.88 -21.17 0.44
CA ALA A 278 33.51 -20.83 0.75
C ALA A 278 32.55 -22.01 0.54
N LYS A 279 32.71 -22.77 -0.53
CA LYS A 279 31.94 -23.99 -0.82
C LYS A 279 32.17 -25.11 0.17
N ALA A 280 33.35 -25.17 0.79
CA ALA A 280 33.66 -26.13 1.83
C ALA A 280 32.93 -25.87 3.17
N VAL A 281 32.30 -24.72 3.33
CA VAL A 281 31.54 -24.40 4.57
C VAL A 281 30.24 -25.22 4.58
N PRO A 282 29.95 -25.96 5.67
CA PRO A 282 28.73 -26.73 5.79
C PRO A 282 27.46 -25.89 5.56
N GLY A 283 26.58 -26.38 4.70
CA GLY A 283 25.31 -25.72 4.35
C GLY A 283 25.39 -24.72 3.19
N VAL A 284 26.58 -24.35 2.71
CA VAL A 284 26.73 -23.60 1.46
C VAL A 284 26.33 -24.48 0.27
N ARG A 285 25.49 -23.96 -0.59
CA ARG A 285 24.94 -24.64 -1.76
C ARG A 285 25.56 -24.12 -3.06
N ASN A 286 25.82 -22.82 -3.12
CA ASN A 286 26.40 -22.21 -4.32
C ASN A 286 27.14 -20.90 -3.98
N VAL A 287 28.07 -20.55 -4.85
CA VAL A 287 28.77 -19.26 -4.86
C VAL A 287 28.83 -18.79 -6.31
N VAL A 288 28.19 -17.65 -6.58
CA VAL A 288 28.07 -17.14 -7.97
C VAL A 288 28.54 -15.69 -8.03
N GLN A 289 28.77 -15.19 -9.23
CA GLN A 289 29.05 -13.78 -9.45
C GLN A 289 27.83 -13.09 -10.03
N ILE A 290 27.53 -11.90 -9.53
CA ILE A 290 26.58 -10.97 -10.12
C ILE A 290 27.26 -9.62 -10.35
N SER A 291 26.59 -8.70 -11.05
CA SER A 291 27.15 -7.36 -11.32
C SER A 291 27.54 -6.60 -10.03
N GLY A 292 26.83 -6.81 -8.92
CA GLY A 292 27.04 -6.10 -7.66
C GLY A 292 27.88 -6.85 -6.63
N GLY A 293 28.48 -8.02 -6.94
CA GLY A 293 29.29 -8.77 -5.96
C GLY A 293 29.23 -10.29 -6.14
N ILE A 294 29.52 -11.00 -5.05
CA ILE A 294 29.60 -12.47 -5.02
C ILE A 294 28.59 -12.99 -3.98
N PRO A 295 27.38 -13.38 -4.38
CA PRO A 295 26.45 -14.09 -3.51
C PRO A 295 26.97 -15.47 -3.09
N VAL A 296 26.94 -15.72 -1.77
CA VAL A 296 27.12 -17.04 -1.19
C VAL A 296 25.74 -17.53 -0.73
N VAL A 297 25.27 -18.59 -1.35
CA VAL A 297 23.94 -19.16 -1.15
C VAL A 297 24.04 -20.37 -0.22
N ALA A 298 23.23 -20.39 0.83
CA ALA A 298 23.20 -21.48 1.81
C ALA A 298 21.78 -21.78 2.30
N GLY A 299 21.60 -22.87 3.00
CA GLY A 299 20.33 -23.25 3.61
C GLY A 299 19.90 -22.35 4.78
N ASN A 300 20.78 -21.50 5.30
CA ASN A 300 20.49 -20.50 6.31
C ASN A 300 21.51 -19.35 6.27
N TYR A 301 21.19 -18.26 6.97
CA TYR A 301 22.03 -17.06 7.00
C TYR A 301 23.43 -17.31 7.57
N TRP A 302 23.54 -18.15 8.62
CA TRP A 302 24.84 -18.44 9.22
C TRP A 302 25.80 -19.10 8.26
N GLY A 303 25.35 -20.13 7.52
CA GLY A 303 26.14 -20.78 6.47
C GLY A 303 26.54 -19.81 5.37
N ALA A 304 25.60 -18.98 4.89
CA ALA A 304 25.89 -17.94 3.89
C ALA A 304 26.90 -16.91 4.40
N SER A 305 26.81 -16.51 5.66
CA SER A 305 27.72 -15.56 6.29
C SER A 305 29.12 -16.14 6.43
N LYS A 306 29.24 -17.35 6.98
CA LYS A 306 30.55 -18.03 7.14
C LYS A 306 31.20 -18.36 5.79
N GLY A 307 30.41 -18.75 4.81
CA GLY A 307 30.91 -18.90 3.44
C GLY A 307 31.40 -17.57 2.86
N GLY A 308 30.66 -16.50 3.09
CA GLY A 308 31.05 -15.17 2.61
C GLY A 308 32.36 -14.61 3.21
N GLU A 309 32.67 -15.00 4.46
CA GLU A 309 33.95 -14.66 5.11
C GLU A 309 35.15 -15.40 4.45
N ARG A 310 34.87 -16.51 3.72
CA ARG A 310 35.87 -17.34 3.09
C ARG A 310 35.99 -17.16 1.56
N VAL A 311 35.24 -16.23 0.99
CA VAL A 311 35.38 -15.85 -0.41
C VAL A 311 36.67 -15.03 -0.57
N GLU A 312 37.63 -15.58 -1.28
CA GLU A 312 38.83 -14.85 -1.68
C GLU A 312 38.58 -14.17 -3.02
N GLY A 313 38.66 -12.85 -3.07
CA GLY A 313 38.38 -12.11 -4.31
C GLY A 313 39.28 -10.91 -4.52
N LYS A 314 39.74 -10.74 -5.75
CA LYS A 314 40.33 -9.50 -6.23
C LYS A 314 39.20 -8.59 -6.70
N ARG A 315 39.24 -7.37 -6.26
CA ARG A 315 38.27 -6.34 -6.59
C ARG A 315 38.94 -5.30 -7.46
N ASP A 316 38.21 -4.84 -8.44
CA ASP A 316 38.55 -3.64 -9.20
C ASP A 316 37.75 -2.47 -8.53
N GLU A 317 38.47 -1.62 -7.87
CA GLU A 317 37.90 -0.50 -7.14
C GLU A 317 37.61 0.71 -8.04
N GLY A 318 37.97 0.62 -9.34
CA GLY A 318 37.93 1.72 -10.28
C GLY A 318 39.16 2.62 -10.14
N ALA A 319 39.49 3.36 -11.20
CA ALA A 319 40.56 4.35 -11.21
C ALA A 319 40.03 5.73 -10.84
#